data_bb48e43fac45493b130917fd51534cc3
#
_entry.id   bb48e43fac45493b130917fd51534cc3
#
_cell.length_a   1.000
_cell.length_b   1.000
_cell.length_c   1.000
_cell.angle_alpha   90.00
_cell.angle_beta   90.00
_cell.angle_gamma   90.00
#
_symmetry.space_group_name_H-M   'P 1'
#
loop_
_entity.id
_entity.type
_entity.pdbx_description
1 polymer ?
#
loop_
_entity_poly.entity_id
_entity_poly.type
_entity_poly.pdbx_seq_one_letter_code
_entity_poly.pdbx_strand_id
1 'polypeptide(L)'
;MKLSIDLGGTNIRIAQVEKGNCLNKVSVPCLAQQDASTVLNQLSQLIRNMMNEQVDGIGIGVPSIVDPEKGIVYNVANISSWKEIHLKEILENEFKVAVAINNDSNCFTLGESLYGEGKSYTNMVGVTIGTGIGAGVVIGLSLIHI
;
A
#
# COMPACT_ATOMS: atom_id res chain seq x y z
N MET A 1 -7.85 14.22 -3.92
CA MET A 1 -7.55 12.96 -4.64
C MET A 1 -6.38 12.24 -3.96
N LYS A 2 -6.37 10.89 -3.92
CA LYS A 2 -5.27 10.12 -3.31
C LYS A 2 -4.58 9.24 -4.35
N LEU A 3 -3.31 8.93 -4.15
CA LEU A 3 -2.67 7.81 -4.83
C LEU A 3 -2.80 6.57 -3.96
N SER A 4 -3.24 5.47 -4.56
CA SER A 4 -3.29 4.14 -3.93
C SER A 4 -2.26 3.23 -4.61
N ILE A 5 -1.41 2.61 -3.82
CA ILE A 5 -0.30 1.80 -4.32
C ILE A 5 -0.37 0.41 -3.69
N ASP A 6 -0.28 -0.60 -4.54
CA ASP A 6 -0.06 -2.00 -4.17
C ASP A 6 1.37 -2.37 -4.59
N LEU A 7 2.27 -2.43 -3.62
CA LEU A 7 3.67 -2.76 -3.82
C LEU A 7 3.87 -4.26 -3.67
N GLY A 8 3.70 -5.00 -4.75
CA GLY A 8 3.97 -6.44 -4.77
C GLY A 8 5.39 -6.79 -5.25
N GLY A 9 5.84 -8.01 -4.94
CA GLY A 9 7.14 -8.50 -5.43
C GLY A 9 7.18 -8.79 -6.93
N THR A 10 6.03 -8.95 -7.58
CA THR A 10 5.93 -9.17 -9.03
C THR A 10 5.59 -7.90 -9.78
N ASN A 11 4.65 -7.12 -9.26
CA ASN A 11 4.19 -5.89 -9.88
C ASN A 11 4.01 -4.79 -8.83
N ILE A 12 4.24 -3.56 -9.26
CA ILE A 12 3.79 -2.36 -8.55
C ILE A 12 2.56 -1.86 -9.31
N ARG A 13 1.45 -1.70 -8.59
CA ARG A 13 0.22 -1.10 -9.10
C ARG A 13 0.00 0.23 -8.42
N ILE A 14 -0.31 1.25 -9.20
CA ILE A 14 -0.61 2.60 -8.71
C ILE A 14 -1.87 3.11 -9.36
N ALA A 15 -2.74 3.74 -8.59
CA ALA A 15 -3.98 4.32 -9.08
C ALA A 15 -4.24 5.68 -8.44
N GLN A 16 -4.84 6.57 -9.21
CA GLN A 16 -5.48 7.78 -8.69
C GLN A 16 -6.89 7.42 -8.21
N VAL A 17 -7.21 7.77 -6.97
CA VAL A 17 -8.50 7.44 -6.35
C VAL A 17 -9.15 8.69 -5.82
N GLU A 18 -10.43 8.87 -6.14
CA GLU A 18 -11.25 9.96 -5.62
C GLU A 18 -12.63 9.45 -5.22
N LYS A 19 -13.02 9.71 -3.96
CA LYS A 19 -14.33 9.32 -3.40
C LYS A 19 -14.68 7.84 -3.64
N GLY A 20 -13.67 6.94 -3.51
CA GLY A 20 -13.81 5.50 -3.71
C GLY A 20 -13.76 5.06 -5.18
N ASN A 21 -13.64 5.97 -6.14
CA ASN A 21 -13.54 5.64 -7.56
C ASN A 21 -12.07 5.61 -8.01
N CYS A 22 -11.68 4.55 -8.72
CA CYS A 22 -10.39 4.45 -9.37
C CYS A 22 -10.46 5.16 -10.74
N LEU A 23 -9.72 6.25 -10.90
CA LEU A 23 -9.74 7.07 -12.12
C LEU A 23 -8.72 6.59 -13.16
N ASN A 24 -7.46 6.50 -12.74
CA ASN A 24 -6.34 6.06 -13.56
C ASN A 24 -5.58 4.96 -12.83
N LYS A 25 -5.17 3.93 -13.57
CA LYS A 25 -4.42 2.81 -13.01
C LYS A 25 -3.26 2.42 -13.92
N VAL A 26 -2.09 2.25 -13.34
CA VAL A 26 -0.89 1.75 -14.00
C VAL A 26 -0.37 0.54 -13.24
N SER A 27 0.12 -0.46 -13.95
CA SER A 27 0.79 -1.64 -13.39
C SER A 27 2.08 -1.87 -14.15
N VAL A 28 3.18 -2.03 -13.41
CA VAL A 28 4.51 -2.32 -13.98
C VAL A 28 5.16 -3.48 -13.23
N PRO A 29 6.03 -4.26 -13.89
CA PRO A 29 6.85 -5.26 -13.21
C PRO A 29 7.70 -4.61 -12.11
N CYS A 30 7.74 -5.22 -10.92
CA CYS A 30 8.60 -4.77 -9.83
C CYS A 30 10.03 -5.24 -10.03
N LEU A 31 11.00 -4.35 -9.83
CA LEU A 31 12.43 -4.67 -9.86
C LEU A 31 12.90 -5.34 -8.55
N ALA A 32 12.10 -6.26 -8.02
CA ALA A 32 12.22 -6.86 -6.70
C ALA A 32 13.55 -7.58 -6.41
N GLN A 33 14.26 -7.99 -7.46
CA GLN A 33 15.56 -8.66 -7.37
C GLN A 33 16.76 -7.69 -7.32
N GLN A 34 16.50 -6.40 -7.49
CA GLN A 34 17.51 -5.36 -7.45
C GLN A 34 17.77 -4.89 -6.02
N ASP A 35 18.76 -4.01 -5.85
CA ASP A 35 19.02 -3.37 -4.55
C ASP A 35 17.87 -2.47 -4.09
N ALA A 36 17.89 -2.16 -2.79
CA ALA A 36 16.80 -1.40 -2.16
C ALA A 36 16.61 -0.01 -2.76
N SER A 37 17.69 0.64 -3.16
CA SER A 37 17.65 1.98 -3.76
C SER A 37 17.02 1.96 -5.15
N THR A 38 17.27 0.92 -5.92
CA THR A 38 16.67 0.73 -7.26
C THR A 38 15.16 0.54 -7.17
N VAL A 39 14.68 -0.29 -6.23
CA VAL A 39 13.23 -0.49 -6.02
C VAL A 39 12.56 0.80 -5.51
N LEU A 40 13.20 1.52 -4.59
CA LEU A 40 12.72 2.81 -4.09
C LEU A 40 12.64 3.84 -5.22
N ASN A 41 13.67 3.95 -6.03
CA ASN A 41 13.69 4.86 -7.18
C ASN A 41 12.59 4.52 -8.21
N GLN A 42 12.34 3.24 -8.46
CA GLN A 42 11.23 2.80 -9.31
C GLN A 42 9.89 3.27 -8.75
N LEU A 43 9.66 3.05 -7.45
CA LEU A 43 8.43 3.48 -6.77
C LEU A 43 8.26 5.01 -6.84
N SER A 44 9.30 5.76 -6.49
CA SER A 44 9.30 7.23 -6.55
C SER A 44 9.01 7.76 -7.95
N GLN A 45 9.59 7.14 -8.98
CA GLN A 45 9.33 7.54 -10.37
C GLN A 45 7.88 7.28 -10.78
N LEU A 46 7.30 6.16 -10.38
CA LEU A 46 5.88 5.87 -10.64
C LEU A 46 4.96 6.86 -9.94
N ILE A 47 5.27 7.21 -8.69
CA ILE A 47 4.54 8.23 -7.95
C ILE A 47 4.62 9.57 -8.67
N ARG A 48 5.82 10.05 -9.07
CA ARG A 48 5.99 11.30 -9.82
C ARG A 48 5.14 11.35 -11.08
N ASN A 49 5.09 10.26 -11.83
CA ASN A 49 4.32 10.19 -13.09
C ASN A 49 2.80 10.29 -12.87
N MET A 50 2.33 9.96 -11.65
CA MET A 50 0.91 9.99 -11.29
C MET A 50 0.54 11.19 -10.40
N MET A 51 1.53 11.94 -9.89
CA MET A 51 1.31 13.16 -9.09
C MET A 51 0.76 14.29 -9.94
N ASN A 52 -0.16 15.05 -9.35
CA ASN A 52 -0.63 16.34 -9.85
C ASN A 52 -1.06 17.22 -8.66
N GLU A 53 -1.46 18.45 -8.89
CA GLU A 53 -1.83 19.42 -7.86
C GLU A 53 -3.04 18.99 -6.99
N GLN A 54 -3.84 18.05 -7.46
CA GLN A 54 -5.01 17.55 -6.73
C GLN A 54 -4.69 16.39 -5.77
N VAL A 55 -3.49 15.78 -5.89
CA VAL A 55 -3.08 14.68 -5.03
C VAL A 55 -2.60 15.23 -3.70
N ASP A 56 -3.31 14.89 -2.64
CA ASP A 56 -3.10 15.37 -1.26
C ASP A 56 -2.73 14.25 -0.27
N GLY A 57 -2.41 13.04 -0.78
CA GLY A 57 -1.94 11.94 0.04
C GLY A 57 -1.69 10.66 -0.75
N ILE A 58 -0.89 9.77 -0.15
CA ILE A 58 -0.47 8.48 -0.71
C ILE A 58 -0.79 7.37 0.29
N GLY A 59 -1.47 6.32 -0.17
CA GLY A 59 -1.69 5.09 0.59
C GLY A 59 -0.96 3.92 -0.07
N ILE A 60 -0.24 3.11 0.72
CA ILE A 60 0.57 2.00 0.21
C ILE A 60 0.25 0.72 0.97
N GLY A 61 -0.15 -0.33 0.24
CA GLY A 61 -0.19 -1.71 0.73
C GLY A 61 1.13 -2.41 0.38
N VAL A 62 1.72 -3.10 1.36
CA VAL A 62 2.95 -3.88 1.17
C VAL A 62 2.80 -5.29 1.73
N PRO A 63 3.35 -6.34 1.08
CA PRO A 63 3.25 -7.73 1.55
C PRO A 63 4.28 -8.02 2.65
N SER A 64 4.15 -7.34 3.80
CA SER A 64 5.16 -7.39 4.85
C SER A 64 4.63 -6.96 6.21
N ILE A 65 5.48 -7.11 7.23
CA ILE A 65 5.28 -6.53 8.55
C ILE A 65 5.52 -5.02 8.44
N VAL A 66 4.58 -4.25 8.93
CA VAL A 66 4.60 -2.78 8.89
C VAL A 66 4.37 -2.24 10.29
N ASP A 67 5.15 -1.24 10.71
CA ASP A 67 4.77 -0.31 11.77
C ASP A 67 3.95 0.82 11.12
N PRO A 68 2.62 0.81 11.22
CA PRO A 68 1.79 1.77 10.49
C PRO A 68 1.89 3.20 11.05
N GLU A 69 2.25 3.36 12.32
CA GLU A 69 2.44 4.69 12.95
C GLU A 69 3.69 5.36 12.42
N LYS A 70 4.81 4.64 12.46
CA LYS A 70 6.11 5.14 11.95
C LYS A 70 6.24 5.03 10.44
N GLY A 71 5.43 4.17 9.80
CA GLY A 71 5.53 3.89 8.37
C GLY A 71 6.83 3.18 7.99
N ILE A 72 7.29 2.26 8.87
CA ILE A 72 8.47 1.44 8.64
C ILE A 72 8.03 0.07 8.13
N VAL A 73 8.69 -0.38 7.08
CA VAL A 73 8.45 -1.68 6.44
C VAL A 73 9.60 -2.62 6.78
N TYR A 74 9.28 -3.83 7.29
CA TYR A 74 10.29 -4.79 7.72
C TYR A 74 10.24 -6.07 6.88
N ASN A 75 11.41 -6.56 6.45
CA ASN A 75 11.62 -7.89 5.86
C ASN A 75 10.61 -8.26 4.75
N VAL A 76 10.55 -7.47 3.69
CA VAL A 76 9.64 -7.75 2.56
C VAL A 76 10.04 -9.05 1.89
N ALA A 77 9.22 -10.10 2.04
CA ALA A 77 9.55 -11.45 1.59
C ALA A 77 9.90 -11.53 0.10
N ASN A 78 9.20 -10.75 -0.73
CA ASN A 78 9.35 -10.76 -2.18
C ASN A 78 10.29 -9.67 -2.72
N ILE A 79 10.87 -8.83 -1.84
CA ILE A 79 11.88 -7.81 -2.15
C ILE A 79 13.00 -7.96 -1.12
N SER A 80 13.89 -8.92 -1.38
CA SER A 80 14.88 -9.38 -0.39
C SER A 80 15.85 -8.30 0.11
N SER A 81 16.03 -7.24 -0.66
CA SER A 81 16.84 -6.09 -0.29
C SER A 81 16.19 -5.15 0.74
N TRP A 82 14.84 -5.26 0.95
CA TRP A 82 14.10 -4.44 1.91
C TRP A 82 14.05 -5.11 3.28
N LYS A 83 15.02 -4.81 4.15
CA LYS A 83 15.11 -5.34 5.53
C LYS A 83 14.39 -4.44 6.53
N GLU A 84 14.70 -3.15 6.48
CA GLU A 84 14.06 -2.09 7.26
C GLU A 84 14.09 -0.83 6.41
N ILE A 85 12.91 -0.36 6.01
CA ILE A 85 12.77 0.83 5.15
C ILE A 85 11.81 1.82 5.83
N HIS A 86 12.27 3.01 6.11
CA HIS A 86 11.49 4.14 6.63
C HIS A 86 10.70 4.79 5.49
N LEU A 87 9.81 4.00 4.89
CA LEU A 87 9.17 4.34 3.62
C LEU A 87 8.31 5.60 3.70
N LYS A 88 7.58 5.77 4.80
CA LYS A 88 6.75 6.96 5.03
C LYS A 88 7.59 8.24 5.04
N GLU A 89 8.65 8.27 5.85
CA GLU A 89 9.54 9.42 5.97
C GLU A 89 10.18 9.80 4.63
N ILE A 90 10.68 8.78 3.90
CA ILE A 90 11.30 8.97 2.57
C ILE A 90 10.31 9.63 1.61
N LEU A 91 9.09 9.10 1.51
CA LEU A 91 8.11 9.59 0.55
C LEU A 91 7.48 10.93 0.98
N GLU A 92 7.23 11.15 2.26
CA GLU A 92 6.76 12.44 2.78
C GLU A 92 7.80 13.56 2.55
N ASN A 93 9.08 13.22 2.73
CA ASN A 93 10.18 14.16 2.45
C ASN A 93 10.28 14.50 0.96
N GLU A 94 10.01 13.55 0.07
CA GLU A 94 10.09 13.75 -1.37
C GLU A 94 8.86 14.47 -1.94
N PHE A 95 7.66 13.99 -1.60
CA PHE A 95 6.41 14.43 -2.26
C PHE A 95 5.64 15.50 -1.50
N LYS A 96 6.00 15.79 -0.24
CA LYS A 96 5.38 16.81 0.62
C LYS A 96 3.86 16.62 0.83
N VAL A 97 3.40 15.39 0.79
CA VAL A 97 2.01 14.98 1.09
C VAL A 97 2.02 13.88 2.14
N ALA A 98 0.91 13.72 2.87
CA ALA A 98 0.77 12.68 3.88
C ALA A 98 0.87 11.28 3.26
N VAL A 99 1.61 10.37 3.91
CA VAL A 99 1.78 8.99 3.48
C VAL A 99 1.29 8.04 4.57
N ALA A 100 0.43 7.08 4.19
CA ALA A 100 -0.02 5.98 5.04
C ALA A 100 0.43 4.65 4.45
N ILE A 101 0.97 3.75 5.29
CA ILE A 101 1.46 2.45 4.87
C ILE A 101 0.85 1.38 5.76
N ASN A 102 0.41 0.29 5.16
CA ASN A 102 -0.07 -0.88 5.91
C ASN A 102 0.26 -2.18 5.16
N ASN A 103 0.05 -3.31 5.83
CA ASN A 103 0.06 -4.61 5.18
C ASN A 103 -1.01 -4.68 4.08
N ASP A 104 -0.71 -5.35 2.97
CA ASP A 104 -1.58 -5.47 1.80
C ASP A 104 -2.94 -6.10 2.11
N SER A 105 -2.97 -7.18 2.92
CA SER A 105 -4.20 -7.86 3.32
C SER A 105 -5.05 -7.01 4.27
N ASN A 106 -4.42 -6.20 5.11
CA ASN A 106 -5.08 -5.19 5.93
C ASN A 106 -5.73 -4.11 5.04
N CYS A 107 -4.99 -3.61 4.05
CA CYS A 107 -5.52 -2.64 3.08
C CYS A 107 -6.70 -3.22 2.29
N PHE A 108 -6.59 -4.48 1.82
CA PHE A 108 -7.68 -5.19 1.15
C PHE A 108 -8.93 -5.27 2.04
N THR A 109 -8.76 -5.77 3.27
CA THR A 109 -9.88 -5.96 4.21
C THR A 109 -10.57 -4.63 4.54
N LEU A 110 -9.80 -3.57 4.78
CA LEU A 110 -10.35 -2.25 5.04
C LEU A 110 -11.07 -1.70 3.80
N GLY A 111 -10.51 -1.91 2.61
CA GLY A 111 -11.13 -1.53 1.34
C GLY A 111 -12.48 -2.21 1.13
N GLU A 112 -12.57 -3.52 1.35
CA GLU A 112 -13.82 -4.28 1.29
C GLU A 112 -14.84 -3.82 2.34
N SER A 113 -14.39 -3.51 3.55
CA SER A 113 -15.24 -2.98 4.62
C SER A 113 -15.86 -1.62 4.28
N LEU A 114 -15.12 -0.75 3.59
CA LEU A 114 -15.57 0.63 3.31
C LEU A 114 -16.28 0.77 1.96
N TYR A 115 -15.84 0.02 0.95
CA TYR A 115 -16.26 0.22 -0.45
C TYR A 115 -16.74 -1.05 -1.14
N GLY A 116 -16.47 -2.24 -0.60
CA GLY A 116 -16.80 -3.52 -1.19
C GLY A 116 -18.01 -4.22 -0.58
N GLU A 117 -17.99 -5.54 -0.60
CA GLU A 117 -19.06 -6.41 -0.09
C GLU A 117 -19.19 -6.36 1.44
N GLY A 118 -18.15 -5.88 2.14
CA GLY A 118 -18.10 -5.75 3.59
C GLY A 118 -18.89 -4.58 4.18
N LYS A 119 -19.42 -3.65 3.37
CA LYS A 119 -20.06 -2.39 3.83
C LYS A 119 -21.20 -2.54 4.84
N SER A 120 -21.93 -3.63 4.80
CA SER A 120 -23.05 -3.89 5.68
C SER A 120 -22.67 -4.56 7.00
N TYR A 121 -21.40 -4.88 7.19
CA TYR A 121 -20.91 -5.58 8.37
C TYR A 121 -20.02 -4.69 9.21
N THR A 122 -20.27 -4.65 10.53
CA THR A 122 -19.43 -3.94 11.50
C THR A 122 -18.17 -4.73 11.87
N ASN A 123 -18.21 -6.03 11.70
CA ASN A 123 -17.10 -6.95 11.98
C ASN A 123 -16.90 -7.87 10.78
N MET A 124 -15.68 -8.01 10.32
CA MET A 124 -15.33 -8.91 9.22
C MET A 124 -13.89 -9.37 9.26
N VAL A 125 -13.64 -10.48 8.63
CA VAL A 125 -12.29 -10.97 8.31
C VAL A 125 -12.17 -11.03 6.79
N GLY A 126 -11.19 -10.32 6.24
CA GLY A 126 -10.80 -10.44 4.84
C GLY A 126 -9.64 -11.42 4.72
N VAL A 127 -9.73 -12.36 3.79
CA VAL A 127 -8.66 -13.33 3.51
C VAL A 127 -8.23 -13.18 2.06
N THR A 128 -6.93 -12.99 1.85
CA THR A 128 -6.31 -12.97 0.53
C THR A 128 -5.60 -14.29 0.27
N ILE A 129 -5.84 -14.88 -0.89
CA ILE A 129 -5.21 -16.13 -1.33
C ILE A 129 -4.54 -15.87 -2.68
N GLY A 130 -3.21 -15.96 -2.71
CA GLY A 130 -2.39 -15.70 -3.90
C GLY A 130 -1.08 -16.47 -3.81
N THR A 131 0.05 -15.84 -3.99
CA THR A 131 1.38 -16.42 -3.75
C THR A 131 1.53 -16.89 -2.30
N GLY A 132 0.85 -16.21 -1.37
CA GLY A 132 0.71 -16.58 0.04
C GLY A 132 -0.74 -16.44 0.50
N ILE A 133 -0.96 -16.63 1.78
CA ILE A 133 -2.24 -16.38 2.45
C ILE A 133 -2.03 -15.20 3.39
N GLY A 134 -2.90 -14.20 3.29
CA GLY A 134 -2.95 -13.05 4.20
C GLY A 134 -4.34 -12.86 4.76
N ALA A 135 -4.45 -12.16 5.88
CA ALA A 135 -5.73 -11.81 6.48
C ALA A 135 -5.68 -10.44 7.13
N GLY A 136 -6.82 -9.74 7.11
CA GLY A 136 -7.06 -8.56 7.90
C GLY A 136 -8.34 -8.72 8.70
N VAL A 137 -8.45 -8.05 9.83
CA VAL A 137 -9.60 -8.12 10.74
C VAL A 137 -10.13 -6.73 11.01
N VAL A 138 -11.43 -6.55 10.80
CA VAL A 138 -12.16 -5.32 11.16
C VAL A 138 -13.15 -5.66 12.27
N ILE A 139 -13.11 -4.91 13.36
CA ILE A 139 -14.05 -5.03 14.49
C ILE A 139 -14.57 -3.64 14.83
N GLY A 140 -15.89 -3.51 14.92
CA GLY A 140 -16.51 -2.21 15.20
C GLY A 140 -16.16 -1.14 14.17
N LEU A 141 -16.01 -1.53 12.89
CA LEU A 141 -15.55 -0.69 11.76
C LEU A 141 -14.10 -0.22 11.88
N SER A 142 -13.32 -0.76 12.81
CA SER A 142 -11.90 -0.45 12.98
C SER A 142 -11.01 -1.63 12.54
N LEU A 143 -10.00 -1.35 11.73
CA LEU A 143 -8.99 -2.33 11.39
C LEU A 143 -8.15 -2.66 12.64
N ILE A 144 -8.01 -3.95 12.92
CA ILE A 144 -7.20 -4.44 14.04
C ILE A 144 -5.76 -4.58 13.56
N HIS A 145 -4.85 -3.95 14.27
CA HIS A 145 -3.41 -4.10 14.10
C HIS A 145 -2.91 -5.08 15.17
N ILE A 146 -2.28 -6.16 14.73
CA ILE A 146 -1.70 -7.21 15.60
C ILE A 146 -0.18 -7.04 15.59
#